data_0d9eeaccd3d7a85599ee30218c2f59f3
#
_entry.id   0d9eeaccd3d7a85599ee30218c2f59f3
#
_cell.length_a   1.000
_cell.length_b   1.000
_cell.length_c   1.000
_cell.angle_alpha   90.00
_cell.angle_beta   90.00
_cell.angle_gamma   90.00
#
_symmetry.space_group_name_H-M   'P 1'
#
loop_
_entity.id
_entity.type
_entity.pdbx_description
1 polymer ?
#
loop_
_entity_poly.entity_id
_entity_poly.type
_entity_poly.pdbx_seq_one_letter_code
_entity_poly.pdbx_strand_id
1 'polypeptide(L)'
;MTNNHQISKFISDQLSVWPLASSNFRSLKNAEIREMEVGGLKVRCQHNPERIRSSAARVDSTSIKARKCFLCAENRPPEQSSMQFEGRKGRKYDILVNPYPIFPSHLVIARNAHVPQTIWHRVVDMTDIARHFPDFTVFYNGPECGASAPDHMHFQACPRGLMPLENEIDRLFRDNAEGLDFITSVQEAELFHYKGFTKGVFAMRARTSKSFAKLFYRLLDCLPCRETSPEPMFNLLVWYSVRPSEKVSGISHGRFGEYRAVLVARERHRSHHYFSEGDDHLTMSPGCADMAGLFIVPQADDFAKINPDLIGEMLSEVSIDGEAEKKVIWKLTRTQPELQVGIMSGKEIEFEIISDGAGQNHC
;
A
#
# COMPACT_ATOMS: atom_id res chain seq x y z
N MET A 1 9.97 25.74 4.41
CA MET A 1 8.68 25.17 4.83
C MET A 1 8.80 23.66 4.79
N THR A 2 8.31 22.95 5.79
CA THR A 2 8.31 21.48 5.77
C THR A 2 7.35 20.98 4.67
N ASN A 3 7.67 19.87 4.03
CA ASN A 3 6.83 19.29 2.96
C ASN A 3 5.37 19.07 3.41
N ASN A 4 5.15 18.80 4.70
CA ASN A 4 3.81 18.67 5.29
C ASN A 4 2.99 19.95 5.27
N HIS A 5 3.60 21.11 5.49
CA HIS A 5 2.91 22.38 5.41
C HIS A 5 2.44 22.66 3.96
N GLN A 6 3.25 22.25 2.97
CA GLN A 6 2.88 22.39 1.55
C GLN A 6 1.67 21.50 1.21
N ILE A 7 1.64 20.24 1.69
CA ILE A 7 0.47 19.33 1.48
C ILE A 7 -0.77 19.88 2.17
N SER A 8 -0.67 20.31 3.43
CA SER A 8 -1.82 20.83 4.16
C SER A 8 -2.40 22.08 3.46
N LYS A 9 -1.53 22.97 2.98
CA LYS A 9 -1.94 24.14 2.20
C LYS A 9 -2.60 23.72 0.88
N PHE A 10 -1.99 22.81 0.14
CA PHE A 10 -2.53 22.29 -1.12
C PHE A 10 -3.93 21.70 -0.95
N ILE A 11 -4.14 20.86 0.09
CA ILE A 11 -5.46 20.30 0.38
C ILE A 11 -6.45 21.41 0.73
N SER A 12 -6.08 22.37 1.59
CA SER A 12 -6.93 23.49 1.97
C SER A 12 -7.34 24.34 0.77
N ASP A 13 -6.38 24.72 -0.07
CA ASP A 13 -6.62 25.50 -1.28
C ASP A 13 -7.56 24.73 -2.23
N GLN A 14 -7.34 23.42 -2.41
CA GLN A 14 -8.17 22.58 -3.26
C GLN A 14 -9.61 22.48 -2.74
N LEU A 15 -9.81 22.30 -1.43
CA LEU A 15 -11.14 22.22 -0.84
C LEU A 15 -11.89 23.57 -0.87
N SER A 16 -11.19 24.68 -0.98
CA SER A 16 -11.81 26.00 -1.08
C SER A 16 -12.47 26.25 -2.45
N VAL A 17 -11.98 25.60 -3.50
CA VAL A 17 -12.42 25.81 -4.89
C VAL A 17 -13.20 24.64 -5.48
N TRP A 18 -13.23 23.48 -4.82
CA TRP A 18 -13.87 22.27 -5.33
C TRP A 18 -15.03 21.80 -4.44
N PRO A 19 -16.29 22.19 -4.75
CA PRO A 19 -17.46 21.93 -3.88
C PRO A 19 -17.69 20.44 -3.58
N LEU A 20 -17.51 19.55 -4.58
CA LEU A 20 -17.67 18.11 -4.41
C LEU A 20 -16.69 17.57 -3.35
N ALA A 21 -15.41 17.87 -3.51
CA ALA A 21 -14.40 17.42 -2.57
C ALA A 21 -14.63 18.01 -1.18
N SER A 22 -14.93 19.32 -1.10
CA SER A 22 -15.24 20.02 0.16
C SER A 22 -16.42 19.36 0.91
N SER A 23 -17.49 19.02 0.20
CA SER A 23 -18.67 18.35 0.78
C SER A 23 -18.28 16.98 1.33
N ASN A 24 -17.57 16.14 0.55
CA ASN A 24 -17.21 14.78 0.95
C ASN A 24 -16.21 14.78 2.12
N PHE A 25 -15.28 15.74 2.19
CA PHE A 25 -14.39 15.90 3.35
C PHE A 25 -15.15 16.34 4.61
N ARG A 26 -16.24 17.12 4.47
CA ARG A 26 -17.12 17.44 5.61
C ARG A 26 -17.92 16.24 6.06
N SER A 27 -18.48 15.45 5.13
CA SER A 27 -19.19 14.20 5.45
C SER A 27 -18.29 13.21 6.18
N LEU A 28 -17.04 13.09 5.76
CA LEU A 28 -16.06 12.22 6.42
C LEU A 28 -15.84 12.55 7.90
N LYS A 29 -15.90 13.84 8.30
CA LYS A 29 -15.73 14.24 9.70
C LYS A 29 -16.83 13.70 10.62
N ASN A 30 -17.99 13.42 10.04
CA ASN A 30 -19.18 12.91 10.74
C ASN A 30 -19.39 11.41 10.48
N ALA A 31 -18.42 10.73 9.84
CA ALA A 31 -18.51 9.30 9.59
C ALA A 31 -18.55 8.52 10.91
N GLU A 32 -19.50 7.59 11.03
CA GLU A 32 -19.58 6.70 12.17
C GLU A 32 -18.41 5.70 12.12
N ILE A 33 -17.74 5.52 13.26
CA ILE A 33 -16.61 4.58 13.39
C ILE A 33 -16.94 3.61 14.51
N ARG A 34 -16.86 2.31 14.21
CA ARG A 34 -16.95 1.22 15.18
C ARG A 34 -15.60 0.53 15.30
N GLU A 35 -15.10 0.37 16.51
CA GLU A 35 -13.88 -0.40 16.79
C GLU A 35 -14.25 -1.82 17.21
N MET A 36 -13.47 -2.80 16.78
CA MET A 36 -13.60 -4.20 17.15
C MET A 36 -12.25 -4.90 17.08
N GLU A 37 -12.17 -6.14 17.53
CA GLU A 37 -10.96 -6.95 17.46
C GLU A 37 -11.15 -8.09 16.47
N VAL A 38 -10.22 -8.22 15.51
CA VAL A 38 -10.20 -9.27 14.49
C VAL A 38 -8.79 -9.84 14.38
N GLY A 39 -8.64 -11.13 14.60
CA GLY A 39 -7.34 -11.80 14.50
C GLY A 39 -6.25 -11.21 15.41
N GLY A 40 -6.64 -10.68 16.59
CA GLY A 40 -5.73 -10.03 17.53
C GLY A 40 -5.37 -8.57 17.20
N LEU A 41 -5.93 -8.01 16.12
CA LEU A 41 -5.75 -6.60 15.76
C LEU A 41 -7.02 -5.79 16.11
N LYS A 42 -6.86 -4.65 16.76
CA LYS A 42 -7.94 -3.66 16.90
C LYS A 42 -8.17 -2.98 15.57
N VAL A 43 -9.29 -3.28 14.93
CA VAL A 43 -9.68 -2.74 13.64
C VAL A 43 -10.75 -1.66 13.76
N ARG A 44 -10.93 -0.88 12.72
CA ARG A 44 -11.95 0.17 12.61
C ARG A 44 -12.84 -0.08 11.41
N CYS A 45 -14.14 0.02 11.62
CA CYS A 45 -15.13 0.03 10.54
C CYS A 45 -15.69 1.44 10.44
N GLN A 46 -15.57 2.04 9.25
CA GLN A 46 -16.02 3.40 8.95
C GLN A 46 -17.24 3.33 8.05
N HIS A 47 -18.39 3.81 8.53
CA HIS A 47 -19.54 4.05 7.67
C HIS A 47 -19.33 5.30 6.83
N ASN A 48 -19.15 5.13 5.52
CA ASN A 48 -18.83 6.24 4.62
C ASN A 48 -19.64 6.12 3.32
N PRO A 49 -20.89 6.64 3.28
CA PRO A 49 -21.78 6.54 2.12
C PRO A 49 -21.20 7.10 0.83
N GLU A 50 -20.37 8.14 0.92
CA GLU A 50 -19.76 8.78 -0.26
C GLU A 50 -18.81 7.85 -1.02
N ARG A 51 -18.38 6.74 -0.38
CA ARG A 51 -17.50 5.73 -0.98
C ARG A 51 -18.23 4.72 -1.86
N ILE A 52 -19.56 4.72 -1.92
CA ILE A 52 -20.32 3.75 -2.72
C ILE A 52 -19.85 3.70 -4.18
N ARG A 53 -19.52 4.85 -4.77
CA ARG A 53 -19.03 4.93 -6.15
C ARG A 53 -17.71 4.17 -6.35
N SER A 54 -16.82 4.20 -5.35
CA SER A 54 -15.53 3.50 -5.43
C SER A 54 -15.67 2.01 -5.09
N SER A 55 -16.46 1.67 -4.06
CA SER A 55 -16.66 0.28 -3.62
C SER A 55 -17.46 -0.53 -4.65
N ALA A 56 -18.43 0.10 -5.32
CA ALA A 56 -19.21 -0.49 -6.38
C ALA A 56 -18.60 -0.30 -7.79
N ALA A 57 -17.38 0.21 -7.90
CA ALA A 57 -16.73 0.44 -9.19
C ALA A 57 -16.62 -0.85 -10.00
N ARG A 58 -17.06 -0.78 -11.27
CA ARG A 58 -16.85 -1.86 -12.23
C ARG A 58 -15.44 -1.76 -12.78
N VAL A 59 -14.63 -2.77 -12.48
CA VAL A 59 -13.21 -2.86 -12.89
C VAL A 59 -12.94 -3.99 -13.88
N ASP A 60 -14.02 -4.55 -14.47
CA ASP A 60 -13.89 -5.48 -15.58
C ASP A 60 -13.37 -4.78 -16.85
N SER A 61 -12.72 -5.53 -17.73
CA SER A 61 -12.04 -4.99 -18.92
C SER A 61 -12.99 -4.24 -19.87
N THR A 62 -14.25 -4.64 -19.95
CA THR A 62 -15.28 -4.00 -20.79
C THR A 62 -15.65 -2.63 -20.23
N SER A 63 -15.94 -2.56 -18.94
CA SER A 63 -16.29 -1.31 -18.24
C SER A 63 -15.14 -0.31 -18.26
N ILE A 64 -13.90 -0.78 -18.08
CA ILE A 64 -12.69 0.08 -18.15
C ILE A 64 -12.52 0.67 -19.54
N LYS A 65 -12.65 -0.13 -20.61
CA LYS A 65 -12.53 0.35 -22.00
C LYS A 65 -13.63 1.32 -22.40
N ALA A 66 -14.82 1.21 -21.79
CA ALA A 66 -15.96 2.06 -22.10
C ALA A 66 -15.92 3.44 -21.44
N ARG A 67 -15.04 3.66 -20.43
CA ARG A 67 -14.94 4.93 -19.70
C ARG A 67 -13.70 5.71 -20.07
N LYS A 68 -13.79 7.04 -19.94
CA LYS A 68 -12.59 7.88 -19.91
C LYS A 68 -11.84 7.68 -18.58
N CYS A 69 -10.51 7.58 -18.64
CA CYS A 69 -9.71 7.48 -17.43
C CYS A 69 -9.73 8.78 -16.65
N PHE A 70 -10.27 8.76 -15.44
CA PHE A 70 -10.41 9.95 -14.58
C PHE A 70 -9.10 10.42 -13.94
N LEU A 71 -8.01 9.65 -14.06
CA LEU A 71 -6.67 10.03 -13.59
C LEU A 71 -5.85 10.75 -14.67
N CYS A 72 -6.23 10.61 -15.95
CA CYS A 72 -5.59 11.37 -17.02
C CYS A 72 -5.91 12.86 -16.92
N ALA A 73 -4.92 13.71 -17.12
CA ALA A 73 -5.04 15.15 -16.90
C ALA A 73 -6.19 15.80 -17.71
N GLU A 74 -6.37 15.35 -18.96
CA GLU A 74 -7.41 15.84 -19.87
C GLU A 74 -8.86 15.48 -19.47
N ASN A 75 -9.02 14.54 -18.54
CA ASN A 75 -10.34 14.07 -18.08
C ASN A 75 -10.68 14.49 -16.66
N ARG A 76 -9.75 15.19 -15.99
CA ARG A 76 -9.96 15.67 -14.61
C ARG A 76 -10.94 16.84 -14.58
N PRO A 77 -11.70 17.01 -13.48
CA PRO A 77 -12.50 18.21 -13.28
C PRO A 77 -11.62 19.47 -13.33
N PRO A 78 -12.11 20.58 -13.87
CA PRO A 78 -11.33 21.82 -13.97
C PRO A 78 -10.92 22.38 -12.61
N GLU A 79 -11.65 22.04 -11.54
CA GLU A 79 -11.33 22.43 -10.17
C GLU A 79 -10.18 21.63 -9.56
N GLN A 80 -9.86 20.44 -10.11
CA GLN A 80 -8.83 19.58 -9.58
C GLN A 80 -7.44 20.00 -10.02
N SER A 81 -6.73 20.72 -9.17
CA SER A 81 -5.31 21.03 -9.37
C SER A 81 -4.39 19.88 -8.96
N SER A 82 -3.11 19.95 -9.31
CA SER A 82 -2.10 18.96 -8.95
C SER A 82 -0.82 19.61 -8.43
N MET A 83 -0.12 18.89 -7.56
CA MET A 83 1.30 19.12 -7.26
C MET A 83 2.12 18.09 -8.05
N GLN A 84 3.31 18.48 -8.48
CA GLN A 84 4.20 17.58 -9.24
C GLN A 84 5.18 16.88 -8.33
N PHE A 85 5.43 15.59 -8.61
CA PHE A 85 6.52 14.83 -8.03
C PHE A 85 7.30 14.13 -9.15
N GLU A 86 8.63 14.23 -9.09
CA GLU A 86 9.52 13.53 -10.02
C GLU A 86 10.13 12.30 -9.33
N GLY A 87 9.81 11.12 -9.83
CA GLY A 87 10.37 9.85 -9.43
C GLY A 87 11.63 9.49 -10.21
N ARG A 88 12.08 8.25 -10.04
CA ARG A 88 13.29 7.76 -10.71
C ARG A 88 13.16 7.72 -12.24
N LYS A 89 14.30 7.91 -12.93
CA LYS A 89 14.39 7.88 -14.39
C LYS A 89 13.42 8.88 -15.06
N GLY A 90 13.21 10.06 -14.46
CA GLY A 90 12.35 11.11 -15.00
C GLY A 90 10.85 10.77 -15.03
N ARG A 91 10.41 9.78 -14.24
CA ARG A 91 8.98 9.47 -14.12
C ARG A 91 8.26 10.59 -13.36
N LYS A 92 7.25 11.17 -13.97
CA LYS A 92 6.47 12.27 -13.39
C LYS A 92 5.16 11.75 -12.83
N TYR A 93 4.76 12.30 -11.70
CA TYR A 93 3.53 12.01 -11.00
C TYR A 93 2.79 13.29 -10.64
N ASP A 94 1.48 13.27 -10.76
CA ASP A 94 0.57 14.29 -10.25
C ASP A 94 0.06 13.86 -8.87
N ILE A 95 0.30 14.66 -7.86
CA ILE A 95 -0.32 14.50 -6.54
C ILE A 95 -1.65 15.25 -6.55
N LEU A 96 -2.73 14.53 -6.33
CA LEU A 96 -4.11 14.99 -6.42
C LEU A 96 -4.81 14.80 -5.07
N VAL A 97 -5.74 15.67 -4.74
CA VAL A 97 -6.68 15.43 -3.63
C VAL A 97 -7.71 14.38 -4.08
N ASN A 98 -7.92 13.34 -3.28
CA ASN A 98 -8.97 12.35 -3.56
C ASN A 98 -10.34 12.95 -3.23
N PRO A 99 -11.27 13.11 -4.20
CA PRO A 99 -12.56 13.73 -3.95
C PRO A 99 -13.53 12.88 -3.12
N TYR A 100 -13.23 11.58 -2.96
CA TYR A 100 -13.99 10.63 -2.13
C TYR A 100 -13.10 10.11 -1.00
N PRO A 101 -12.80 10.96 0.02
CA PRO A 101 -11.81 10.62 1.03
C PRO A 101 -12.29 9.53 1.98
N ILE A 102 -11.33 8.76 2.51
CA ILE A 102 -11.49 7.88 3.66
C ILE A 102 -10.57 8.31 4.81
N PHE A 103 -9.71 9.29 4.54
CA PHE A 103 -8.78 9.88 5.49
C PHE A 103 -8.90 11.40 5.49
N PRO A 104 -8.58 12.09 6.60
CA PRO A 104 -8.68 13.55 6.70
C PRO A 104 -7.74 14.30 5.74
N SER A 105 -6.71 13.63 5.24
CA SER A 105 -5.85 14.05 4.14
C SER A 105 -5.63 12.84 3.24
N HIS A 106 -6.37 12.75 2.15
CA HIS A 106 -6.33 11.61 1.23
C HIS A 106 -5.85 12.05 -0.15
N LEU A 107 -4.69 11.55 -0.54
CA LEU A 107 -4.04 11.89 -1.80
C LEU A 107 -4.03 10.71 -2.77
N VAL A 108 -4.11 11.02 -4.05
CA VAL A 108 -3.83 10.10 -5.16
C VAL A 108 -2.57 10.60 -5.87
N ILE A 109 -1.61 9.73 -6.10
CA ILE A 109 -0.33 10.07 -6.74
C ILE A 109 -0.31 9.32 -8.06
N ALA A 110 -0.87 9.95 -9.08
CA ALA A 110 -1.09 9.37 -10.40
C ALA A 110 0.11 9.58 -11.31
N ARG A 111 0.51 8.56 -12.05
CA ARG A 111 1.50 8.71 -13.12
C ARG A 111 0.96 9.66 -14.19
N ASN A 112 1.81 10.60 -14.70
CA ASN A 112 1.36 11.50 -15.79
C ASN A 112 1.07 10.73 -17.09
N ALA A 113 1.81 9.64 -17.35
CA ALA A 113 1.53 8.77 -18.49
C ALA A 113 0.46 7.74 -18.13
N HIS A 114 -0.51 7.56 -19.03
CA HIS A 114 -1.52 6.49 -18.91
C HIS A 114 -0.86 5.14 -19.20
N VAL A 115 -0.53 4.43 -18.14
CA VAL A 115 0.07 3.07 -18.18
C VAL A 115 -0.64 2.19 -17.17
N PRO A 116 -0.75 0.88 -17.39
CA PRO A 116 -1.43 -0.04 -16.48
C PRO A 116 -0.90 0.02 -15.05
N GLN A 117 -1.79 -0.24 -14.09
CA GLN A 117 -1.46 -0.37 -12.67
C GLN A 117 -0.54 -1.57 -12.47
N THR A 118 0.72 -1.32 -12.14
CA THR A 118 1.70 -2.35 -11.79
C THR A 118 2.84 -1.74 -10.98
N ILE A 119 3.36 -2.49 -10.01
CA ILE A 119 4.45 -2.07 -9.13
C ILE A 119 5.83 -2.25 -9.77
N TRP A 120 5.95 -3.09 -10.80
CA TRP A 120 7.23 -3.38 -11.43
C TRP A 120 7.99 -2.12 -11.82
N HIS A 121 9.25 -2.03 -11.38
CA HIS A 121 10.15 -0.88 -11.56
C HIS A 121 9.71 0.43 -10.87
N ARG A 122 8.69 0.41 -9.98
CA ARG A 122 8.11 1.62 -9.36
C ARG A 122 8.16 1.65 -7.84
N VAL A 123 8.51 0.53 -7.18
CA VAL A 123 8.59 0.49 -5.72
C VAL A 123 9.60 1.50 -5.17
N VAL A 124 10.66 1.83 -5.92
CA VAL A 124 11.63 2.86 -5.52
C VAL A 124 11.00 4.26 -5.56
N ASP A 125 10.12 4.55 -6.52
CA ASP A 125 9.37 5.82 -6.52
C ASP A 125 8.47 5.90 -5.30
N MET A 126 7.81 4.80 -4.91
CA MET A 126 6.98 4.72 -3.70
C MET A 126 7.79 5.01 -2.43
N THR A 127 9.00 4.45 -2.31
CA THR A 127 9.90 4.73 -1.18
C THR A 127 10.40 6.18 -1.19
N ASP A 128 10.69 6.75 -2.36
CA ASP A 128 11.11 8.14 -2.48
C ASP A 128 9.97 9.10 -2.08
N ILE A 129 8.72 8.81 -2.45
CA ILE A 129 7.53 9.56 -2.01
C ILE A 129 7.38 9.48 -0.48
N ALA A 130 7.47 8.26 0.10
CA ALA A 130 7.35 8.07 1.55
C ALA A 130 8.43 8.85 2.32
N ARG A 131 9.66 8.88 1.81
CA ARG A 131 10.75 9.68 2.39
C ARG A 131 10.55 11.18 2.23
N HIS A 132 9.98 11.61 1.10
CA HIS A 132 9.69 13.01 0.82
C HIS A 132 8.58 13.55 1.73
N PHE A 133 7.59 12.70 2.06
CA PHE A 133 6.47 13.00 2.94
C PHE A 133 6.46 12.07 4.17
N PRO A 134 7.38 12.22 5.13
CA PRO A 134 7.57 11.25 6.22
C PRO A 134 6.41 11.15 7.20
N ASP A 135 5.49 12.11 7.21
CA ASP A 135 4.27 12.08 8.02
C ASP A 135 3.09 11.41 7.29
N PHE A 136 3.35 10.86 6.10
CA PHE A 136 2.38 10.13 5.31
C PHE A 136 2.80 8.67 5.14
N THR A 137 1.80 7.80 5.11
CA THR A 137 1.91 6.44 4.62
C THR A 137 1.47 6.41 3.18
N VAL A 138 2.36 5.96 2.29
CA VAL A 138 2.05 5.71 0.88
C VAL A 138 1.55 4.29 0.75
N PHE A 139 0.47 4.08 0.00
CA PHE A 139 -0.08 2.75 -0.19
C PHE A 139 -0.44 2.46 -1.64
N TYR A 140 -0.43 1.17 -1.96
CA TYR A 140 -0.64 0.63 -3.29
C TYR A 140 -1.71 -0.45 -3.27
N ASN A 141 -2.68 -0.30 -4.17
CA ASN A 141 -3.62 -1.35 -4.51
C ASN A 141 -3.17 -2.01 -5.82
N GLY A 142 -2.90 -3.31 -5.78
CA GLY A 142 -2.69 -4.07 -7.01
C GLY A 142 -3.92 -4.01 -7.93
N PRO A 143 -3.79 -4.32 -9.23
CA PRO A 143 -4.86 -4.16 -10.22
C PRO A 143 -6.18 -4.84 -9.81
N GLU A 144 -6.10 -6.01 -9.19
CA GLU A 144 -7.23 -6.82 -8.72
C GLU A 144 -7.35 -6.81 -7.18
N CYS A 145 -6.78 -5.79 -6.51
CA CYS A 145 -6.70 -5.69 -5.05
C CYS A 145 -7.28 -4.36 -4.54
N GLY A 146 -8.40 -3.90 -5.13
CA GLY A 146 -9.08 -2.68 -4.72
C GLY A 146 -8.67 -1.42 -5.49
N ALA A 147 -7.87 -1.53 -6.56
CA ALA A 147 -7.61 -0.40 -7.45
C ALA A 147 -8.87 -0.04 -8.26
N SER A 148 -9.37 1.20 -8.12
CA SER A 148 -10.53 1.69 -8.89
C SER A 148 -10.16 2.14 -10.31
N ALA A 149 -8.87 2.31 -10.60
CA ALA A 149 -8.31 2.61 -11.92
C ALA A 149 -7.15 1.65 -12.25
N PRO A 150 -7.43 0.35 -12.50
CA PRO A 150 -6.39 -0.63 -12.81
C PRO A 150 -5.72 -0.39 -14.18
N ASP A 151 -6.29 0.48 -14.99
CA ASP A 151 -5.78 0.95 -16.28
C ASP A 151 -4.77 2.11 -16.15
N HIS A 152 -4.64 2.72 -14.96
CA HIS A 152 -3.77 3.88 -14.77
C HIS A 152 -2.95 3.77 -13.47
N MET A 153 -1.63 3.70 -13.61
CA MET A 153 -0.70 3.58 -12.48
C MET A 153 -0.82 4.74 -11.51
N HIS A 154 -1.09 4.43 -10.26
CA HIS A 154 -1.16 5.39 -9.18
C HIS A 154 -0.80 4.76 -7.84
N PHE A 155 -0.28 5.57 -6.94
CA PHE A 155 -0.23 5.33 -5.51
C PHE A 155 -1.29 6.18 -4.82
N GLN A 156 -1.50 5.92 -3.54
CA GLN A 156 -2.29 6.78 -2.67
C GLN A 156 -1.48 7.10 -1.42
N ALA A 157 -1.87 8.16 -0.71
CA ALA A 157 -1.23 8.50 0.55
C ALA A 157 -2.22 9.08 1.55
N CYS A 158 -1.97 8.80 2.83
CA CYS A 158 -2.72 9.33 3.96
C CYS A 158 -1.77 9.69 5.11
N PRO A 159 -2.20 10.50 6.09
CA PRO A 159 -1.43 10.71 7.30
C PRO A 159 -1.11 9.40 8.00
N ARG A 160 0.10 9.30 8.55
CA ARG A 160 0.53 8.14 9.34
C ARG A 160 -0.36 7.91 10.57
N GLY A 161 -0.40 6.67 11.00
CA GLY A 161 -1.10 6.29 12.22
C GLY A 161 -2.60 6.12 12.08
N LEU A 162 -3.15 6.19 10.88
CA LEU A 162 -4.58 6.03 10.65
C LEU A 162 -4.99 4.60 10.30
N MET A 163 -4.05 3.76 9.91
CA MET A 163 -4.28 2.36 9.60
C MET A 163 -3.82 1.45 10.74
N PRO A 164 -4.70 0.65 11.34
CA PRO A 164 -4.39 -0.19 12.50
C PRO A 164 -3.17 -1.09 12.34
N LEU A 165 -3.04 -1.76 11.20
CA LEU A 165 -1.93 -2.67 10.95
C LEU A 165 -0.58 -1.92 10.82
N GLU A 166 -0.56 -0.70 10.26
CA GLU A 166 0.62 0.17 10.28
C GLU A 166 1.08 0.44 11.71
N ASN A 167 0.14 0.81 12.58
CA ASN A 167 0.43 1.15 13.97
C ASN A 167 0.98 -0.06 14.74
N GLU A 168 0.39 -1.22 14.54
CA GLU A 168 0.82 -2.46 15.18
C GLU A 168 2.24 -2.85 14.76
N ILE A 169 2.51 -2.87 13.46
CA ILE A 169 3.86 -3.19 12.94
C ILE A 169 4.89 -2.14 13.36
N ASP A 170 4.52 -0.86 13.36
CA ASP A 170 5.40 0.22 13.83
C ASP A 170 5.75 0.05 15.32
N ARG A 171 4.77 -0.35 16.15
CA ARG A 171 4.95 -0.68 17.57
C ARG A 171 5.88 -1.88 17.74
N LEU A 172 5.63 -2.98 17.03
CA LEU A 172 6.45 -4.19 17.11
C LEU A 172 7.92 -3.93 16.74
N PHE A 173 8.17 -3.14 15.70
CA PHE A 173 9.53 -2.76 15.32
C PHE A 173 10.20 -1.82 16.32
N ARG A 174 9.44 -0.89 16.92
CA ARG A 174 9.97 0.07 17.89
C ARG A 174 10.33 -0.61 19.21
N ASP A 175 9.43 -1.44 19.68
CA ASP A 175 9.52 -2.04 21.03
C ASP A 175 10.30 -3.36 21.00
N ASN A 176 10.74 -3.82 19.82
CA ASN A 176 11.33 -5.14 19.60
C ASN A 176 10.49 -6.26 20.24
N ALA A 177 9.16 -6.12 20.11
CA ALA A 177 8.19 -7.00 20.78
C ALA A 177 8.01 -8.31 19.99
N GLU A 178 7.53 -9.32 20.68
CA GLU A 178 7.12 -10.58 20.06
C GLU A 178 5.94 -10.34 19.09
N GLY A 179 5.85 -11.14 18.02
CA GLY A 179 4.78 -11.07 17.01
C GLY A 179 5.28 -10.95 15.58
N LEU A 180 6.59 -10.71 15.39
CA LEU A 180 7.24 -10.72 14.09
C LEU A 180 8.26 -11.85 14.02
N ASP A 181 7.99 -12.86 13.19
CA ASP A 181 8.95 -13.94 12.93
C ASP A 181 9.89 -13.53 11.81
N PHE A 182 11.18 -13.47 12.08
CA PHE A 182 12.19 -13.18 11.06
C PHE A 182 12.22 -14.29 9.99
N ILE A 183 12.19 -13.89 8.71
CA ILE A 183 12.25 -14.80 7.56
C ILE A 183 13.63 -14.77 6.92
N THR A 184 14.05 -13.58 6.48
CA THR A 184 15.29 -13.41 5.71
C THR A 184 15.72 -11.95 5.68
N SER A 185 16.95 -11.71 5.21
CA SER A 185 17.46 -10.35 4.98
C SER A 185 18.19 -10.26 3.63
N VAL A 186 18.23 -9.06 3.08
CA VAL A 186 19.01 -8.72 1.88
C VAL A 186 19.71 -7.39 2.12
N GLN A 187 21.03 -7.40 2.28
CA GLN A 187 21.80 -6.21 2.63
C GLN A 187 21.26 -5.56 3.93
N GLU A 188 20.84 -4.29 3.89
CA GLU A 188 20.31 -3.53 5.02
C GLU A 188 18.76 -3.59 5.08
N ALA A 189 18.14 -4.62 4.53
CA ALA A 189 16.70 -4.86 4.58
C ALA A 189 16.39 -6.22 5.21
N GLU A 190 15.36 -6.25 6.04
CA GLU A 190 14.90 -7.43 6.77
C GLU A 190 13.41 -7.66 6.49
N LEU A 191 13.03 -8.93 6.38
CA LEU A 191 11.67 -9.39 6.14
C LEU A 191 11.20 -10.27 7.30
N PHE A 192 9.98 -10.02 7.73
CA PHE A 192 9.32 -10.72 8.82
C PHE A 192 7.94 -11.19 8.42
N HIS A 193 7.50 -12.27 9.03
CA HIS A 193 6.11 -12.73 8.96
C HIS A 193 5.36 -12.25 10.21
N TYR A 194 4.19 -11.64 10.01
CA TYR A 194 3.27 -11.27 11.09
C TYR A 194 2.10 -12.25 11.13
N LYS A 195 1.94 -12.95 12.24
CA LYS A 195 0.94 -14.01 12.40
C LYS A 195 -0.45 -13.51 12.81
N GLY A 196 -0.54 -12.25 13.21
CA GLY A 196 -1.81 -11.65 13.61
C GLY A 196 -2.65 -11.19 12.43
N PHE A 197 -3.92 -10.92 12.68
CA PHE A 197 -4.92 -10.32 11.81
C PHE A 197 -5.43 -11.23 10.69
N THR A 198 -4.63 -11.50 9.65
CA THR A 198 -4.97 -12.41 8.55
C THR A 198 -3.73 -13.15 8.05
N LYS A 199 -3.88 -14.06 7.11
CA LYS A 199 -2.77 -14.76 6.46
C LYS A 199 -2.07 -13.87 5.43
N GLY A 200 -0.81 -14.21 5.13
CA GLY A 200 -0.04 -13.55 4.08
C GLY A 200 0.42 -12.14 4.43
N VAL A 201 0.60 -11.82 5.71
CA VAL A 201 1.09 -10.50 6.16
C VAL A 201 2.59 -10.53 6.35
N PHE A 202 3.29 -9.74 5.54
CA PHE A 202 4.75 -9.62 5.56
C PHE A 202 5.15 -8.19 5.92
N ALA A 203 5.95 -8.05 6.98
CA ALA A 203 6.51 -6.76 7.41
C ALA A 203 7.95 -6.62 6.97
N MET A 204 8.34 -5.45 6.51
CA MET A 204 9.71 -5.14 6.09
C MET A 204 10.23 -3.88 6.77
N ARG A 205 11.55 -3.86 7.04
CA ARG A 205 12.29 -2.64 7.34
C ARG A 205 13.58 -2.60 6.54
N ALA A 206 13.99 -1.41 6.12
CA ALA A 206 15.20 -1.23 5.32
C ALA A 206 15.83 0.16 5.53
N ARG A 207 17.15 0.25 5.52
CA ARG A 207 17.86 1.53 5.66
C ARG A 207 17.92 2.33 4.35
N THR A 208 17.92 1.63 3.21
CA THR A 208 18.00 2.27 1.89
C THR A 208 16.87 1.83 0.98
N SER A 209 16.45 2.68 0.04
CA SER A 209 15.45 2.32 -0.97
C SER A 209 15.94 1.21 -1.90
N LYS A 210 17.27 1.08 -2.09
CA LYS A 210 17.87 0.03 -2.91
C LYS A 210 17.75 -1.34 -2.24
N SER A 211 18.11 -1.45 -0.96
CA SER A 211 17.96 -2.71 -0.20
C SER A 211 16.49 -3.08 -0.03
N PHE A 212 15.62 -2.08 0.21
CA PHE A 212 14.17 -2.25 0.21
C PHE A 212 13.68 -2.90 -1.09
N ALA A 213 14.01 -2.31 -2.24
CA ALA A 213 13.56 -2.79 -3.53
C ALA A 213 14.04 -4.22 -3.83
N LYS A 214 15.30 -4.55 -3.49
CA LYS A 214 15.82 -5.91 -3.68
C LYS A 214 15.03 -6.95 -2.87
N LEU A 215 14.78 -6.65 -1.59
CA LEU A 215 14.03 -7.55 -0.72
C LEU A 215 12.55 -7.64 -1.15
N PHE A 216 11.95 -6.52 -1.52
CA PHE A 216 10.58 -6.45 -1.99
C PHE A 216 10.36 -7.29 -3.25
N TYR A 217 11.20 -7.15 -4.27
CA TYR A 217 11.07 -7.96 -5.49
C TYR A 217 11.33 -9.44 -5.24
N ARG A 218 12.27 -9.78 -4.34
CA ARG A 218 12.45 -11.17 -3.92
C ARG A 218 11.20 -11.74 -3.24
N LEU A 219 10.52 -10.96 -2.39
CA LEU A 219 9.22 -11.37 -1.83
C LEU A 219 8.19 -11.54 -2.94
N LEU A 220 8.10 -10.58 -3.86
CA LEU A 220 7.14 -10.60 -4.94
C LEU A 220 7.28 -11.84 -5.84
N ASP A 221 8.53 -12.22 -6.18
CA ASP A 221 8.85 -13.42 -6.97
C ASP A 221 8.45 -14.72 -6.26
N CYS A 222 8.30 -14.70 -4.93
CA CYS A 222 7.88 -15.87 -4.16
C CYS A 222 6.37 -16.01 -4.02
N LEU A 223 5.61 -14.91 -4.22
CA LEU A 223 4.15 -14.91 -4.12
C LEU A 223 3.50 -15.73 -5.24
N PRO A 224 2.32 -16.32 -4.99
CA PRO A 224 1.53 -16.91 -6.07
C PRO A 224 1.13 -15.84 -7.07
N CYS A 225 1.26 -16.16 -8.35
CA CYS A 225 0.86 -15.27 -9.43
C CYS A 225 0.11 -16.05 -10.50
N ARG A 226 -0.96 -15.47 -11.03
CA ARG A 226 -1.73 -16.07 -12.12
C ARG A 226 -1.09 -15.71 -13.46
N GLU A 227 -1.08 -16.62 -14.41
CA GLU A 227 -0.50 -16.40 -15.74
C GLU A 227 -1.09 -15.19 -16.48
N THR A 228 -2.34 -14.85 -16.18
CA THR A 228 -3.05 -13.72 -16.80
C THR A 228 -2.86 -12.39 -16.09
N SER A 229 -2.22 -12.39 -14.90
CA SER A 229 -2.05 -11.19 -14.09
C SER A 229 -0.67 -10.56 -14.33
N PRO A 230 -0.56 -9.23 -14.41
CA PRO A 230 0.71 -8.54 -14.65
C PRO A 230 1.65 -8.62 -13.43
N GLU A 231 1.12 -8.98 -12.26
CA GLU A 231 1.84 -9.12 -11.00
C GLU A 231 1.04 -9.98 -10.01
N PRO A 232 1.67 -10.52 -8.95
CA PRO A 232 0.95 -11.17 -7.85
C PRO A 232 -0.11 -10.25 -7.24
N MET A 233 -1.13 -10.84 -6.64
CA MET A 233 -2.17 -10.08 -5.95
C MET A 233 -1.69 -9.67 -4.54
N PHE A 234 -1.65 -8.36 -4.27
CA PHE A 234 -1.26 -7.83 -2.95
C PHE A 234 -1.71 -6.39 -2.73
N ASN A 235 -1.71 -5.98 -1.45
CA ASN A 235 -1.76 -4.59 -1.03
C ASN A 235 -0.44 -4.25 -0.31
N LEU A 236 0.06 -3.02 -0.48
CA LEU A 236 1.34 -2.60 0.09
C LEU A 236 1.21 -1.23 0.75
N LEU A 237 1.69 -1.12 1.99
CA LEU A 237 1.88 0.12 2.71
C LEU A 237 3.37 0.37 2.86
N VAL A 238 3.81 1.61 2.65
CA VAL A 238 5.21 2.04 2.85
C VAL A 238 5.24 3.37 3.56
N TRP A 239 6.05 3.49 4.60
CA TRP A 239 6.30 4.75 5.28
C TRP A 239 7.78 4.90 5.64
N TYR A 240 8.18 6.13 5.90
CA TYR A 240 9.53 6.44 6.35
C TYR A 240 9.51 6.83 7.81
N SER A 241 10.10 5.99 8.67
CA SER A 241 10.19 6.22 10.11
C SER A 241 11.47 6.98 10.43
N VAL A 242 11.33 8.23 10.87
CA VAL A 242 12.45 9.06 11.28
C VAL A 242 12.80 8.72 12.72
N ARG A 243 14.03 8.30 12.98
CA ARG A 243 14.51 8.13 14.36
C ARG A 243 14.76 9.51 14.98
N PRO A 244 14.35 9.74 16.24
CA PRO A 244 14.85 10.91 16.97
C PRO A 244 16.38 10.90 16.93
N SER A 245 17.00 12.01 16.53
CA SER A 245 18.46 12.14 16.63
C SER A 245 18.83 12.03 18.10
N GLU A 246 19.56 10.99 18.49
CA GLU A 246 20.31 11.02 19.74
C GLU A 246 21.25 12.23 19.64
N LYS A 247 21.12 13.17 20.57
CA LYS A 247 22.01 14.29 20.69
C LYS A 247 23.38 13.76 21.19
N VAL A 248 24.16 13.22 20.28
CA VAL A 248 25.58 12.98 20.54
C VAL A 248 26.31 14.27 20.19
N SER A 249 26.69 15.00 21.21
CA SER A 249 27.66 16.11 21.23
C SER A 249 27.80 16.89 19.91
N GLY A 250 26.99 17.92 19.70
CA GLY A 250 27.38 19.11 18.90
C GLY A 250 27.35 18.99 17.38
N ILE A 251 27.15 17.82 16.79
CA ILE A 251 27.09 17.63 15.33
C ILE A 251 25.66 17.23 14.96
N SER A 252 24.97 18.10 14.23
CA SER A 252 23.65 17.78 13.65
C SER A 252 23.84 16.73 12.54
N HIS A 253 23.83 15.46 12.91
CA HIS A 253 23.75 14.38 11.94
C HIS A 253 22.35 14.41 11.34
N GLY A 254 22.26 14.34 10.01
CA GLY A 254 21.00 14.36 9.27
C GLY A 254 19.99 13.36 9.84
N ARG A 255 18.71 13.64 9.69
CA ARG A 255 17.61 12.76 10.14
C ARG A 255 17.82 11.37 9.56
N PHE A 256 18.40 10.46 10.35
CA PHE A 256 18.49 9.05 10.02
C PHE A 256 17.11 8.41 10.23
N GLY A 257 16.66 7.67 9.27
CA GLY A 257 15.41 6.93 9.34
C GLY A 257 15.52 5.62 8.59
N GLU A 258 14.45 4.86 8.64
CA GLU A 258 14.33 3.61 7.92
C GLU A 258 12.98 3.56 7.18
N TYR A 259 12.97 2.87 6.05
CA TYR A 259 11.75 2.49 5.38
C TYR A 259 11.12 1.34 6.14
N ARG A 260 9.83 1.42 6.38
CA ARG A 260 9.01 0.34 6.90
C ARG A 260 7.88 0.07 5.93
N ALA A 261 7.46 -1.18 5.86
CA ALA A 261 6.37 -1.58 4.99
C ALA A 261 5.61 -2.79 5.53
N VAL A 262 4.38 -2.90 5.07
CA VAL A 262 3.55 -4.09 5.21
C VAL A 262 3.01 -4.46 3.84
N LEU A 263 3.24 -5.70 3.44
CA LEU A 263 2.60 -6.32 2.29
C LEU A 263 1.57 -7.33 2.80
N VAL A 264 0.35 -7.24 2.30
CA VAL A 264 -0.70 -8.25 2.51
C VAL A 264 -0.94 -8.97 1.19
N ALA A 265 -0.56 -10.25 1.14
CA ALA A 265 -0.73 -11.09 -0.04
C ALA A 265 -2.20 -11.49 -0.19
N ARG A 266 -2.71 -11.41 -1.43
CA ARG A 266 -4.12 -11.60 -1.75
C ARG A 266 -4.32 -12.84 -2.65
N GLU A 267 -5.50 -13.44 -2.53
CA GLU A 267 -5.97 -14.53 -3.40
C GLU A 267 -7.13 -14.09 -4.28
N ARG A 268 -8.00 -13.23 -3.76
CA ARG A 268 -9.20 -12.76 -4.46
C ARG A 268 -9.40 -11.26 -4.29
N HIS A 269 -10.05 -10.65 -5.27
CA HIS A 269 -10.43 -9.24 -5.20
C HIS A 269 -11.51 -8.99 -4.13
N ARG A 270 -12.54 -9.85 -4.09
CA ARG A 270 -13.73 -9.71 -3.24
C ARG A 270 -14.12 -11.05 -2.67
N SER A 271 -14.76 -11.02 -1.49
CA SER A 271 -15.34 -12.22 -0.89
C SER A 271 -16.65 -12.63 -1.61
N HIS A 272 -17.14 -13.82 -1.29
CA HIS A 272 -18.40 -14.29 -1.83
C HIS A 272 -19.57 -13.36 -1.46
N HIS A 273 -19.55 -12.73 -0.29
CA HIS A 273 -20.57 -11.78 0.16
C HIS A 273 -20.82 -10.64 -0.83
N TYR A 274 -19.81 -10.20 -1.58
CA TYR A 274 -20.01 -9.16 -2.60
C TYR A 274 -20.90 -9.62 -3.76
N PHE A 275 -20.93 -10.90 -4.03
CA PHE A 275 -21.69 -11.51 -5.14
C PHE A 275 -22.98 -12.19 -4.67
N SER A 276 -23.20 -12.31 -3.37
CA SER A 276 -24.40 -12.86 -2.76
C SER A 276 -25.60 -11.94 -2.97
N GLU A 277 -26.80 -12.48 -2.77
CA GLU A 277 -28.06 -11.73 -2.80
C GLU A 277 -28.71 -11.73 -1.42
N GLY A 278 -29.66 -10.83 -1.19
CA GLY A 278 -30.40 -10.74 0.07
C GLY A 278 -29.54 -10.35 1.27
N ASP A 279 -29.75 -11.01 2.39
CA ASP A 279 -29.13 -10.66 3.66
C ASP A 279 -27.62 -10.96 3.72
N ASP A 280 -27.14 -11.87 2.89
CA ASP A 280 -25.71 -12.22 2.81
C ASP A 280 -24.90 -11.23 1.95
N HIS A 281 -25.57 -10.34 1.24
CA HIS A 281 -24.89 -9.36 0.39
C HIS A 281 -24.19 -8.30 1.23
N LEU A 282 -22.91 -7.99 0.86
CA LEU A 282 -22.12 -6.89 1.40
C LEU A 282 -21.44 -6.10 0.28
N THR A 283 -21.72 -4.81 0.19
CA THR A 283 -21.06 -3.91 -0.78
C THR A 283 -19.66 -3.53 -0.28
N MET A 284 -18.83 -4.52 0.00
CA MET A 284 -17.44 -4.32 0.43
C MET A 284 -16.47 -4.86 -0.61
N SER A 285 -15.54 -4.02 -1.03
CA SER A 285 -14.50 -4.37 -2.01
C SER A 285 -13.13 -4.05 -1.40
N PRO A 286 -12.54 -4.99 -0.63
CA PRO A 286 -11.37 -4.70 0.17
C PRO A 286 -10.18 -4.20 -0.64
N GLY A 287 -9.73 -2.99 -0.30
CA GLY A 287 -8.48 -2.42 -0.77
C GLY A 287 -7.45 -2.32 0.36
N CYS A 288 -6.39 -1.54 0.13
CA CYS A 288 -5.27 -1.45 1.06
C CYS A 288 -5.66 -0.95 2.46
N ALA A 289 -6.62 -0.02 2.57
CA ALA A 289 -7.10 0.45 3.86
C ALA A 289 -7.80 -0.66 4.65
N ASP A 290 -8.67 -1.43 3.98
CA ASP A 290 -9.38 -2.55 4.60
C ASP A 290 -8.40 -3.64 5.02
N MET A 291 -7.45 -3.98 4.14
CA MET A 291 -6.40 -4.96 4.42
C MET A 291 -5.39 -4.46 5.47
N ALA A 292 -5.45 -3.19 5.82
CA ALA A 292 -4.69 -2.59 6.92
C ALA A 292 -5.54 -2.35 8.19
N GLY A 293 -6.77 -2.90 8.24
CA GLY A 293 -7.65 -2.87 9.39
C GLY A 293 -8.56 -1.63 9.50
N LEU A 294 -8.65 -0.80 8.45
CA LEU A 294 -9.65 0.26 8.32
C LEU A 294 -10.68 -0.14 7.24
N PHE A 295 -11.76 -0.78 7.66
CA PHE A 295 -12.81 -1.26 6.77
C PHE A 295 -13.77 -0.14 6.39
N ILE A 296 -13.98 0.05 5.10
CA ILE A 296 -14.88 1.08 4.57
C ILE A 296 -16.19 0.44 4.15
N VAL A 297 -17.24 0.81 4.87
CA VAL A 297 -18.59 0.26 4.69
C VAL A 297 -19.53 1.37 4.20
N PRO A 298 -19.87 1.40 2.90
CA PRO A 298 -20.66 2.51 2.34
C PRO A 298 -22.15 2.40 2.63
N GLN A 299 -22.69 1.20 2.85
CA GLN A 299 -24.11 0.97 3.08
C GLN A 299 -24.42 0.90 4.57
N ALA A 300 -25.49 1.54 5.02
CA ALA A 300 -25.92 1.54 6.42
C ALA A 300 -26.33 0.14 6.88
N ASP A 301 -27.04 -0.62 6.04
CA ASP A 301 -27.49 -1.97 6.32
C ASP A 301 -26.29 -2.92 6.46
N ASP A 302 -25.28 -2.79 5.60
CA ASP A 302 -24.04 -3.54 5.71
C ASP A 302 -23.30 -3.18 7.00
N PHE A 303 -23.22 -1.88 7.34
CA PHE A 303 -22.55 -1.42 8.56
C PHE A 303 -23.23 -1.96 9.83
N ALA A 304 -24.56 -2.13 9.80
CA ALA A 304 -25.31 -2.73 10.92
C ALA A 304 -24.96 -4.22 11.12
N LYS A 305 -24.69 -4.95 10.03
CA LYS A 305 -24.36 -6.40 10.04
C LYS A 305 -22.90 -6.69 10.42
N ILE A 306 -21.98 -5.72 10.21
CA ILE A 306 -20.54 -5.94 10.45
C ILE A 306 -20.27 -6.35 11.90
N ASN A 307 -19.55 -7.46 12.03
CA ASN A 307 -19.05 -8.00 13.29
C ASN A 307 -17.67 -8.66 13.07
N PRO A 308 -16.93 -9.04 14.14
CA PRO A 308 -15.60 -9.62 14.01
C PRO A 308 -15.53 -10.90 13.16
N ASP A 309 -16.52 -11.78 13.29
CA ASP A 309 -16.54 -13.07 12.59
C ASP A 309 -16.70 -12.86 11.08
N LEU A 310 -17.64 -12.00 10.67
CA LEU A 310 -17.89 -11.66 9.27
C LEU A 310 -16.67 -11.01 8.60
N ILE A 311 -15.98 -10.12 9.32
CA ILE A 311 -14.72 -9.54 8.82
C ILE A 311 -13.64 -10.61 8.73
N GLY A 312 -13.51 -11.48 9.73
CA GLY A 312 -12.56 -12.59 9.74
C GLY A 312 -12.77 -13.55 8.57
N GLU A 313 -14.01 -13.90 8.27
CA GLU A 313 -14.39 -14.72 7.12
C GLU A 313 -14.01 -14.03 5.80
N MET A 314 -14.41 -12.77 5.62
CA MET A 314 -14.04 -11.99 4.42
C MET A 314 -12.53 -11.90 4.21
N LEU A 315 -11.76 -11.63 5.27
CA LEU A 315 -10.30 -11.59 5.22
C LEU A 315 -9.70 -12.93 4.84
N SER A 316 -10.23 -14.02 5.40
CA SER A 316 -9.78 -15.38 5.09
C SER A 316 -9.96 -15.74 3.62
N GLU A 317 -11.05 -15.28 2.99
CA GLU A 317 -11.30 -15.54 1.58
C GLU A 317 -10.44 -14.70 0.63
N VAL A 318 -10.17 -13.44 0.99
CA VAL A 318 -9.47 -12.52 0.09
C VAL A 318 -7.96 -12.57 0.25
N SER A 319 -7.44 -13.13 1.34
CA SER A 319 -6.01 -13.34 1.58
C SER A 319 -5.55 -14.71 1.06
N ILE A 320 -4.26 -14.91 0.87
CA ILE A 320 -3.71 -16.24 0.56
C ILE A 320 -3.99 -17.21 1.73
N ASP A 321 -4.13 -18.47 1.43
CA ASP A 321 -4.33 -19.48 2.46
C ASP A 321 -3.03 -19.86 3.20
N GLY A 322 -3.15 -20.67 4.26
CA GLY A 322 -2.01 -21.04 5.09
C GLY A 322 -0.99 -21.94 4.37
N GLU A 323 -1.37 -22.69 3.35
CA GLU A 323 -0.45 -23.53 2.57
C GLU A 323 0.36 -22.67 1.59
N ALA A 324 -0.30 -21.71 0.91
CA ALA A 324 0.38 -20.73 0.06
C ALA A 324 1.36 -19.89 0.89
N GLU A 325 0.94 -19.42 2.07
CA GLU A 325 1.78 -18.66 3.01
C GLU A 325 3.04 -19.45 3.40
N LYS A 326 2.89 -20.70 3.84
CA LYS A 326 4.03 -21.59 4.17
C LYS A 326 4.97 -21.78 2.98
N LYS A 327 4.43 -21.94 1.78
CA LYS A 327 5.21 -22.09 0.55
C LYS A 327 6.01 -20.82 0.23
N VAL A 328 5.43 -19.64 0.43
CA VAL A 328 6.13 -18.35 0.27
C VAL A 328 7.28 -18.24 1.25
N ILE A 329 7.05 -18.51 2.54
CA ILE A 329 8.08 -18.46 3.58
C ILE A 329 9.19 -19.48 3.27
N TRP A 330 8.84 -20.71 2.86
CA TRP A 330 9.80 -21.74 2.48
C TRP A 330 10.70 -21.31 1.30
N LYS A 331 10.14 -20.70 0.25
CA LYS A 331 10.92 -20.19 -0.87
C LYS A 331 11.89 -19.09 -0.42
N LEU A 332 11.42 -18.15 0.42
CA LEU A 332 12.21 -17.04 0.92
C LEU A 332 13.38 -17.48 1.79
N THR A 333 13.22 -18.51 2.61
CA THR A 333 14.28 -19.05 3.50
C THR A 333 15.34 -19.83 2.75
N ARG A 334 15.01 -20.47 1.61
CA ARG A 334 15.97 -21.28 0.83
C ARG A 334 16.77 -20.52 -0.20
N THR A 335 16.26 -19.43 -0.72
CA THR A 335 16.98 -18.54 -1.62
C THR A 335 17.90 -17.60 -0.81
N GLN A 336 18.88 -18.15 -0.11
CA GLN A 336 19.96 -17.29 0.40
C GLN A 336 20.78 -16.82 -0.81
N PRO A 337 21.16 -15.53 -0.90
CA PRO A 337 22.19 -15.13 -1.84
C PRO A 337 23.44 -15.94 -1.44
N GLU A 338 24.03 -16.63 -2.39
CA GLU A 338 25.37 -17.19 -2.20
C GLU A 338 26.25 -16.09 -1.64
N LEU A 339 26.70 -16.26 -0.41
CA LEU A 339 27.85 -15.56 0.11
C LEU A 339 29.02 -15.98 -0.78
N GLN A 340 29.25 -15.27 -1.87
CA GLN A 340 30.55 -15.30 -2.51
C GLN A 340 31.53 -14.69 -1.49
N VAL A 341 32.14 -15.58 -0.72
CA VAL A 341 33.37 -15.33 0.00
C VAL A 341 34.44 -15.17 -1.07
N GLY A 342 34.52 -13.97 -1.65
CA GLY A 342 35.64 -13.56 -2.46
C GLY A 342 36.84 -13.37 -1.54
N ILE A 343 37.70 -14.36 -1.50
CA ILE A 343 39.03 -14.22 -0.92
C ILE A 343 39.78 -13.16 -1.72
N MET A 344 40.22 -12.12 -1.01
CA MET A 344 40.94 -10.95 -1.49
C MET A 344 42.17 -11.32 -2.32
N SER A 345 42.29 -10.77 -3.51
CA SER A 345 43.52 -10.23 -4.04
C SER A 345 43.17 -8.86 -4.63
N GLY A 346 43.82 -7.83 -4.03
CA GLY A 346 43.52 -6.42 -4.32
C GLY A 346 43.59 -6.04 -5.79
N LYS A 347 42.43 -5.73 -6.34
CA LYS A 347 42.24 -4.85 -7.48
C LYS A 347 40.77 -4.41 -7.43
N GLU A 348 40.56 -3.09 -7.52
CA GLU A 348 39.24 -2.49 -7.73
C GLU A 348 38.54 -3.15 -8.94
N ILE A 349 37.33 -3.65 -8.74
CA ILE A 349 36.49 -4.16 -9.81
C ILE A 349 35.26 -3.26 -9.85
N GLU A 350 35.17 -2.48 -10.92
CA GLU A 350 33.94 -1.83 -11.36
C GLU A 350 32.87 -2.92 -11.59
N PHE A 351 31.75 -2.82 -10.90
CA PHE A 351 30.61 -3.71 -11.12
C PHE A 351 29.79 -3.22 -12.33
N GLU A 352 30.09 -3.75 -13.49
CA GLU A 352 29.12 -3.80 -14.58
C GLU A 352 27.98 -4.74 -14.17
N ILE A 353 26.75 -4.25 -14.19
CA ILE A 353 25.57 -5.07 -14.02
C ILE A 353 25.38 -5.86 -15.33
N ILE A 354 25.96 -7.05 -15.36
CA ILE A 354 25.61 -8.04 -16.38
C ILE A 354 24.18 -8.47 -16.05
N SER A 355 23.24 -8.08 -16.88
CA SER A 355 21.90 -8.65 -16.91
C SER A 355 22.04 -10.07 -17.49
N ASP A 356 22.20 -11.06 -16.63
CA ASP A 356 22.01 -12.44 -17.06
C ASP A 356 20.55 -12.59 -17.49
N GLY A 357 20.39 -12.81 -18.80
CA GLY A 357 19.13 -13.12 -19.44
C GLY A 357 18.67 -14.53 -19.04
N ALA A 358 18.07 -14.63 -17.86
CA ALA A 358 17.33 -15.80 -17.44
C ALA A 358 16.06 -15.33 -16.75
N GLY A 359 14.94 -15.53 -17.40
CA GLY A 359 13.63 -15.42 -16.81
C GLY A 359 12.80 -14.22 -17.19
N GLN A 360 12.52 -14.02 -18.46
CA GLN A 360 11.25 -13.47 -18.89
C GLN A 360 10.16 -14.54 -18.61
N ASN A 361 9.86 -14.76 -17.33
CA ASN A 361 8.59 -15.30 -16.90
C ASN A 361 8.05 -14.32 -15.90
N HIS A 362 7.66 -13.14 -16.40
CA HIS A 362 6.69 -12.31 -15.71
C HIS A 362 5.37 -13.09 -15.69
N CYS A 363 4.68 -13.09 -14.54
CA CYS A 363 3.41 -13.78 -14.34
C CYS A 363 2.50 -13.67 -15.54
#